data_c66f4befdef136f1123d039112bff8e3
#
_entry.id   c66f4befdef136f1123d039112bff8e3
#
_cell.length_a   1.000
_cell.length_b   1.000
_cell.length_c   1.000
_cell.angle_alpha   90.00
_cell.angle_beta   90.00
_cell.angle_gamma   90.00
#
_symmetry.space_group_name_H-M   'P 1'
#
loop_
_entity.id
_entity.type
_entity.pdbx_description
1 polymer ?
#
loop_
_entity_poly.entity_id
_entity_poly.type
_entity_poly.pdbx_seq_one_letter_code
_entity_poly.pdbx_strand_id
1 'polypeptide(L)'
;EAYNKALAIKPDYADAYNNMGGTLQEQGKLEEAIEAYNKALAIKPDYAEAYYNIGVTLKDQGKLEEAIEAYNKTLAIKPDYAEACYNMGITLQEQGKLEEAIEAYNKTLAIKPDYADAYNNMGRALKEQGKLEEAIKAYNKTLAIRPDNAEAYNNIGATLKEQGKLEEAMEAYNK
;
A
#
# COMPACT_ATOMS: atom_id res chain seq x y z
N GLU A 1 -17.04 19.47 -13.29
CA GLU A 1 -18.44 19.90 -13.61
C GLU A 1 -19.50 18.85 -13.27
N ALA A 2 -19.30 17.56 -13.59
CA ALA A 2 -20.30 16.50 -13.36
C ALA A 2 -20.62 16.31 -11.86
N TYR A 3 -19.60 16.27 -10.99
CA TYR A 3 -19.80 16.13 -9.53
C TYR A 3 -20.56 17.33 -8.94
N ASN A 4 -20.25 18.54 -9.37
CA ASN A 4 -20.96 19.75 -8.89
C ASN A 4 -22.45 19.73 -9.27
N LYS A 5 -22.79 19.18 -10.45
CA LYS A 5 -24.20 18.99 -10.83
C LYS A 5 -24.88 17.90 -9.99
N ALA A 6 -24.19 16.78 -9.73
CA ALA A 6 -24.72 15.71 -8.88
C ALA A 6 -24.98 16.21 -7.45
N LEU A 7 -24.05 16.99 -6.88
CA LEU A 7 -24.17 17.56 -5.53
C LEU A 7 -25.19 18.70 -5.46
N ALA A 8 -25.45 19.42 -6.55
CA ALA A 8 -26.54 20.40 -6.62
C ALA A 8 -27.92 19.72 -6.57
N ILE A 9 -28.04 18.50 -7.12
CA ILE A 9 -29.27 17.70 -7.10
C ILE A 9 -29.41 16.95 -5.76
N LYS A 10 -28.31 16.39 -5.23
CA LYS A 10 -28.25 15.60 -4.01
C LYS A 10 -27.05 16.02 -3.16
N PRO A 11 -27.23 17.03 -2.26
CA PRO A 11 -26.14 17.57 -1.44
C PRO A 11 -25.53 16.57 -0.43
N ASP A 12 -26.28 15.54 -0.05
CA ASP A 12 -25.93 14.47 0.88
C ASP A 12 -25.39 13.20 0.17
N TYR A 13 -24.77 13.36 -0.99
CA TYR A 13 -24.25 12.24 -1.76
C TYR A 13 -22.77 11.94 -1.43
N ALA A 14 -22.54 11.10 -0.40
CA ALA A 14 -21.20 10.72 0.07
C ALA A 14 -20.28 10.20 -1.05
N ASP A 15 -20.80 9.31 -1.93
CA ASP A 15 -20.02 8.74 -3.03
C ASP A 15 -19.56 9.82 -4.02
N ALA A 16 -20.36 10.86 -4.28
CA ALA A 16 -19.96 11.95 -5.16
C ALA A 16 -18.80 12.76 -4.57
N TYR A 17 -18.81 13.01 -3.26
CA TYR A 17 -17.70 13.67 -2.57
C TYR A 17 -16.45 12.79 -2.57
N ASN A 18 -16.57 11.49 -2.33
CA ASN A 18 -15.45 10.56 -2.39
C ASN A 18 -14.83 10.52 -3.79
N ASN A 19 -15.64 10.40 -4.84
CA ASN A 19 -15.18 10.40 -6.22
C ASN A 19 -14.56 11.75 -6.65
N MET A 20 -15.11 12.87 -6.14
CA MET A 20 -14.52 14.18 -6.35
C MET A 20 -13.14 14.28 -5.70
N GLY A 21 -12.98 13.74 -4.49
CA GLY A 21 -11.69 13.66 -3.81
C GLY A 21 -10.66 12.89 -4.63
N GLY A 22 -11.02 11.70 -5.19
CA GLY A 22 -10.14 10.94 -6.07
C GLY A 22 -9.68 11.73 -7.29
N THR A 23 -10.61 12.43 -7.94
CA THR A 23 -10.28 13.28 -9.10
C THR A 23 -9.35 14.45 -8.72
N LEU A 24 -9.53 15.05 -7.54
CA LEU A 24 -8.66 16.11 -7.03
C LEU A 24 -7.27 15.58 -6.70
N GLN A 25 -7.17 14.39 -6.12
CA GLN A 25 -5.90 13.72 -5.86
C GLN A 25 -5.13 13.45 -7.17
N GLU A 26 -5.79 12.93 -8.22
CA GLU A 26 -5.20 12.75 -9.55
C GLU A 26 -4.69 14.05 -10.17
N GLN A 27 -5.30 15.20 -9.82
CA GLN A 27 -4.85 16.55 -10.23
C GLN A 27 -3.71 17.10 -9.35
N GLY A 28 -3.26 16.38 -8.33
CA GLY A 28 -2.27 16.84 -7.36
C GLY A 28 -2.80 17.85 -6.33
N LYS A 29 -4.12 18.07 -6.26
CA LYS A 29 -4.78 18.97 -5.32
C LYS A 29 -5.10 18.25 -4.03
N LEU A 30 -4.04 17.88 -3.30
CA LEU A 30 -4.14 16.93 -2.19
C LEU A 30 -4.95 17.46 -1.00
N GLU A 31 -4.84 18.75 -0.68
CA GLU A 31 -5.63 19.38 0.39
C GLU A 31 -7.12 19.41 0.06
N GLU A 32 -7.45 19.82 -1.17
CA GLU A 32 -8.85 19.84 -1.65
C GLU A 32 -9.44 18.43 -1.70
N ALA A 33 -8.62 17.42 -2.02
CA ALA A 33 -9.03 16.01 -2.01
C ALA A 33 -9.43 15.56 -0.59
N ILE A 34 -8.59 15.84 0.42
CA ILE A 34 -8.87 15.53 1.82
C ILE A 34 -10.15 16.23 2.30
N GLU A 35 -10.37 17.48 1.91
CA GLU A 35 -11.62 18.20 2.23
C GLU A 35 -12.84 17.50 1.64
N ALA A 36 -12.75 17.04 0.39
CA ALA A 36 -13.82 16.31 -0.26
C ALA A 36 -14.12 14.97 0.43
N TYR A 37 -13.10 14.19 0.79
CA TYR A 37 -13.27 12.95 1.55
C TYR A 37 -13.88 13.21 2.94
N ASN A 38 -13.49 14.27 3.62
CA ASN A 38 -14.06 14.64 4.90
C ASN A 38 -15.56 15.02 4.80
N LYS A 39 -15.98 15.65 3.69
CA LYS A 39 -17.41 15.86 3.39
C LYS A 39 -18.15 14.55 3.19
N ALA A 40 -17.53 13.57 2.50
CA ALA A 40 -18.10 12.23 2.38
C ALA A 40 -18.29 11.57 3.76
N LEU A 41 -17.29 11.67 4.64
CA LEU A 41 -17.33 11.13 6.00
C LEU A 41 -18.31 11.86 6.93
N ALA A 42 -18.56 13.14 6.73
CA ALA A 42 -19.60 13.88 7.45
C ALA A 42 -21.01 13.35 7.14
N ILE A 43 -21.21 12.83 5.91
CA ILE A 43 -22.48 12.21 5.49
C ILE A 43 -22.53 10.73 5.90
N LYS A 44 -21.41 10.00 5.71
CA LYS A 44 -21.28 8.56 5.97
C LYS A 44 -20.04 8.30 6.84
N PRO A 45 -20.16 8.35 8.19
CA PRO A 45 -19.03 8.20 9.10
C PRO A 45 -18.30 6.84 9.05
N ASP A 46 -18.98 5.80 8.57
CA ASP A 46 -18.45 4.44 8.40
C ASP A 46 -17.98 4.13 6.96
N TYR A 47 -17.58 5.17 6.22
CA TYR A 47 -17.14 5.02 4.84
C TYR A 47 -15.64 4.62 4.78
N ALA A 48 -15.35 3.32 4.86
CA ALA A 48 -14.00 2.78 4.86
C ALA A 48 -13.13 3.26 3.68
N GLU A 49 -13.71 3.32 2.46
CA GLU A 49 -13.00 3.81 1.27
C GLU A 49 -12.55 5.27 1.40
N ALA A 50 -13.36 6.14 2.00
CA ALA A 50 -12.97 7.53 2.19
C ALA A 50 -11.79 7.66 3.16
N TYR A 51 -11.77 6.88 4.26
CA TYR A 51 -10.60 6.83 5.15
C TYR A 51 -9.36 6.27 4.45
N TYR A 52 -9.51 5.21 3.64
CA TYR A 52 -8.42 4.66 2.85
C TYR A 52 -7.82 5.72 1.90
N ASN A 53 -8.67 6.43 1.17
CA ASN A 53 -8.25 7.47 0.23
C ASN A 53 -7.56 8.64 0.95
N ILE A 54 -8.04 9.04 2.14
CA ILE A 54 -7.36 10.01 3.00
C ILE A 54 -5.95 9.49 3.35
N GLY A 55 -5.83 8.22 3.75
CA GLY A 55 -4.54 7.62 4.09
C GLY A 55 -3.55 7.66 2.92
N VAL A 56 -3.99 7.29 1.71
CA VAL A 56 -3.18 7.39 0.48
C VAL A 56 -2.75 8.83 0.22
N THR A 57 -3.69 9.78 0.30
CA THR A 57 -3.42 11.20 0.05
C THR A 57 -2.45 11.80 1.08
N LEU A 58 -2.59 11.43 2.36
CA LEU A 58 -1.69 11.87 3.43
C LEU A 58 -0.27 11.31 3.25
N LYS A 59 -0.16 10.04 2.82
CA LYS A 59 1.12 9.43 2.47
C LYS A 59 1.78 10.20 1.32
N ASP A 60 1.04 10.55 0.27
CA ASP A 60 1.54 11.34 -0.86
C ASP A 60 2.01 12.76 -0.43
N GLN A 61 1.46 13.30 0.67
CA GLN A 61 1.94 14.52 1.32
C GLN A 61 3.15 14.31 2.25
N GLY A 62 3.61 13.07 2.46
CA GLY A 62 4.65 12.72 3.43
C GLY A 62 4.20 12.74 4.90
N LYS A 63 2.90 12.83 5.16
CA LYS A 63 2.29 12.81 6.50
C LYS A 63 2.05 11.36 6.95
N LEU A 64 3.16 10.64 7.19
CA LEU A 64 3.13 9.19 7.33
C LEU A 64 2.37 8.71 8.57
N GLU A 65 2.48 9.41 9.71
CA GLU A 65 1.76 9.09 10.94
C GLU A 65 0.25 9.22 10.75
N GLU A 66 -0.19 10.33 10.17
CA GLU A 66 -1.60 10.59 9.90
C GLU A 66 -2.18 9.60 8.87
N ALA A 67 -1.37 9.19 7.90
CA ALA A 67 -1.74 8.15 6.93
C ALA A 67 -2.01 6.80 7.62
N ILE A 68 -1.15 6.38 8.54
CA ILE A 68 -1.33 5.16 9.33
C ILE A 68 -2.60 5.22 10.16
N GLU A 69 -2.90 6.36 10.79
CA GLU A 69 -4.16 6.55 11.52
C GLU A 69 -5.40 6.39 10.62
N ALA A 70 -5.35 6.92 9.41
CA ALA A 70 -6.42 6.79 8.44
C ALA A 70 -6.60 5.33 7.98
N TYR A 71 -5.51 4.59 7.71
CA TYR A 71 -5.58 3.16 7.42
C TYR A 71 -6.12 2.34 8.59
N ASN A 72 -5.76 2.67 9.83
CA ASN A 72 -6.32 2.02 11.01
C ASN A 72 -7.84 2.24 11.12
N LYS A 73 -8.35 3.44 10.81
CA LYS A 73 -9.79 3.70 10.73
C LYS A 73 -10.46 2.88 9.64
N THR A 74 -9.83 2.76 8.48
CA THR A 74 -10.29 1.88 7.40
C THR A 74 -10.44 0.45 7.89
N LEU A 75 -9.43 -0.10 8.56
CA LEU A 75 -9.40 -1.48 9.03
C LEU A 75 -10.32 -1.73 10.24
N ALA A 76 -10.62 -0.70 11.03
CA ALA A 76 -11.61 -0.78 12.09
C ALA A 76 -13.04 -0.96 11.52
N ILE A 77 -13.33 -0.36 10.35
CA ILE A 77 -14.62 -0.48 9.66
C ILE A 77 -14.65 -1.74 8.79
N LYS A 78 -13.57 -1.99 8.06
CA LYS A 78 -13.44 -3.13 7.12
C LYS A 78 -12.12 -3.87 7.36
N PRO A 79 -12.10 -4.88 8.26
CA PRO A 79 -10.87 -5.60 8.66
C PRO A 79 -10.19 -6.38 7.52
N ASP A 80 -10.95 -6.74 6.49
CA ASP A 80 -10.49 -7.49 5.30
C ASP A 80 -10.09 -6.59 4.12
N TYR A 81 -9.75 -5.32 4.38
CA TYR A 81 -9.31 -4.40 3.33
C TYR A 81 -7.81 -4.59 3.04
N ALA A 82 -7.47 -5.53 2.16
CA ALA A 82 -6.10 -5.92 1.86
C ALA A 82 -5.22 -4.75 1.40
N GLU A 83 -5.76 -3.85 0.58
CA GLU A 83 -5.03 -2.67 0.07
C GLU A 83 -4.68 -1.68 1.19
N ALA A 84 -5.52 -1.56 2.22
CA ALA A 84 -5.22 -0.72 3.39
C ALA A 84 -4.08 -1.33 4.22
N CYS A 85 -4.09 -2.65 4.46
CA CYS A 85 -2.98 -3.35 5.11
C CYS A 85 -1.69 -3.19 4.33
N TYR A 86 -1.73 -3.34 3.00
CA TYR A 86 -0.58 -3.22 2.12
C TYR A 86 0.02 -1.81 2.15
N ASN A 87 -0.81 -0.77 1.96
CA ASN A 87 -0.33 0.61 1.98
C ASN A 87 0.16 1.04 3.38
N MET A 88 -0.45 0.53 4.44
CA MET A 88 0.07 0.71 5.81
C MET A 88 1.46 0.09 5.95
N GLY A 89 1.70 -1.10 5.38
CA GLY A 89 3.01 -1.74 5.37
C GLY A 89 4.07 -0.90 4.66
N ILE A 90 3.74 -0.34 3.49
CA ILE A 90 4.63 0.58 2.76
C ILE A 90 4.94 1.80 3.63
N THR A 91 3.93 2.43 4.22
CA THR A 91 4.09 3.64 5.03
C THR A 91 4.93 3.39 6.28
N LEU A 92 4.75 2.23 6.93
CA LEU A 92 5.56 1.80 8.07
C LEU A 92 7.03 1.55 7.67
N GLN A 93 7.26 0.94 6.50
CA GLN A 93 8.60 0.73 5.96
C GLN A 93 9.29 2.07 5.65
N GLU A 94 8.58 3.04 5.09
CA GLU A 94 9.09 4.41 4.87
C GLU A 94 9.48 5.11 6.19
N GLN A 95 8.83 4.77 7.31
CA GLN A 95 9.21 5.22 8.65
C GLN A 95 10.36 4.41 9.28
N GLY A 96 10.86 3.38 8.62
CA GLY A 96 11.85 2.45 9.18
C GLY A 96 11.30 1.46 10.23
N LYS A 97 9.98 1.38 10.39
CA LYS A 97 9.30 0.45 11.31
C LYS A 97 9.13 -0.91 10.64
N LEU A 98 10.26 -1.58 10.41
CA LEU A 98 10.32 -2.78 9.55
C LEU A 98 9.53 -3.96 10.10
N GLU A 99 9.53 -4.20 11.42
CA GLU A 99 8.75 -5.26 12.05
C GLU A 99 7.25 -5.07 11.82
N GLU A 100 6.75 -3.86 12.09
CA GLU A 100 5.34 -3.51 11.91
C GLU A 100 4.94 -3.56 10.42
N ALA A 101 5.85 -3.16 9.52
CA ALA A 101 5.63 -3.27 8.07
C ALA A 101 5.45 -4.74 7.64
N ILE A 102 6.31 -5.64 8.11
CA ILE A 102 6.22 -7.08 7.83
C ILE A 102 4.90 -7.66 8.36
N GLU A 103 4.46 -7.25 9.56
CA GLU A 103 3.16 -7.65 10.09
C GLU A 103 1.99 -7.18 9.21
N ALA A 104 2.06 -5.96 8.70
CA ALA A 104 1.05 -5.41 7.81
C ALA A 104 1.01 -6.16 6.46
N TYR A 105 2.17 -6.50 5.89
CA TYR A 105 2.25 -7.35 4.69
C TYR A 105 1.71 -8.76 4.95
N ASN A 106 2.01 -9.36 6.09
CA ASN A 106 1.45 -10.66 6.46
C ASN A 106 -0.08 -10.61 6.58
N LYS A 107 -0.67 -9.55 7.14
CA LYS A 107 -2.12 -9.33 7.15
C LYS A 107 -2.68 -9.23 5.73
N THR A 108 -2.01 -8.48 4.86
CA THR A 108 -2.37 -8.40 3.43
C THR A 108 -2.43 -9.79 2.80
N LEU A 109 -1.40 -10.61 3.02
CA LEU A 109 -1.28 -11.96 2.46
C LEU A 109 -2.24 -12.98 3.08
N ALA A 110 -2.66 -12.77 4.32
CA ALA A 110 -3.72 -13.57 4.94
C ALA A 110 -5.09 -13.32 4.29
N ILE A 111 -5.35 -12.06 3.87
CA ILE A 111 -6.59 -11.68 3.16
C ILE A 111 -6.50 -12.07 1.68
N LYS A 112 -5.36 -11.79 1.05
CA LYS A 112 -5.14 -12.00 -0.39
C LYS A 112 -3.81 -12.72 -0.64
N PRO A 113 -3.81 -14.07 -0.64
CA PRO A 113 -2.58 -14.88 -0.74
C PRO A 113 -1.80 -14.73 -2.05
N ASP A 114 -2.42 -14.21 -3.10
CA ASP A 114 -1.83 -13.98 -4.42
C ASP A 114 -1.37 -12.52 -4.64
N TYR A 115 -1.19 -11.75 -3.57
CA TYR A 115 -0.73 -10.37 -3.66
C TYR A 115 0.80 -10.32 -3.84
N ALA A 116 1.26 -10.45 -5.10
CA ALA A 116 2.68 -10.53 -5.43
C ALA A 116 3.51 -9.34 -4.91
N ASP A 117 2.97 -8.11 -5.00
CA ASP A 117 3.67 -6.89 -4.55
C ASP A 117 3.87 -6.88 -3.03
N ALA A 118 2.96 -7.49 -2.25
CA ALA A 118 3.12 -7.61 -0.80
C ALA A 118 4.28 -8.56 -0.45
N TYR A 119 4.44 -9.68 -1.18
CA TYR A 119 5.60 -10.55 -1.01
C TYR A 119 6.90 -9.84 -1.38
N ASN A 120 6.93 -9.08 -2.48
CA ASN A 120 8.13 -8.36 -2.91
C ASN A 120 8.55 -7.30 -1.88
N ASN A 121 7.61 -6.49 -1.40
CA ASN A 121 7.90 -5.46 -0.39
C ASN A 121 8.25 -6.06 0.97
N MET A 122 7.58 -7.16 1.37
CA MET A 122 7.97 -7.92 2.57
C MET A 122 9.41 -8.45 2.45
N GLY A 123 9.79 -8.95 1.27
CA GLY A 123 11.17 -9.37 1.00
C GLY A 123 12.18 -8.23 1.17
N ARG A 124 11.85 -7.02 0.71
CA ARG A 124 12.68 -5.84 0.91
C ARG A 124 12.82 -5.48 2.39
N ALA A 125 11.72 -5.44 3.13
CA ALA A 125 11.75 -5.17 4.57
C ALA A 125 12.56 -6.23 5.34
N LEU A 126 12.42 -7.51 5.00
CA LEU A 126 13.21 -8.60 5.58
C LEU A 126 14.70 -8.45 5.26
N LYS A 127 15.06 -8.08 4.04
CA LYS A 127 16.44 -7.80 3.64
C LYS A 127 17.02 -6.64 4.43
N GLU A 128 16.28 -5.55 4.59
CA GLU A 128 16.67 -4.40 5.41
C GLU A 128 16.91 -4.77 6.88
N GLN A 129 16.23 -5.81 7.41
CA GLN A 129 16.47 -6.39 8.73
C GLN A 129 17.67 -7.37 8.75
N GLY A 130 18.32 -7.64 7.63
CA GLY A 130 19.38 -8.64 7.52
C GLY A 130 18.89 -10.09 7.48
N LYS A 131 17.58 -10.34 7.37
CA LYS A 131 16.95 -11.67 7.27
C LYS A 131 16.98 -12.16 5.82
N LEU A 132 18.19 -12.37 5.29
CA LEU A 132 18.45 -12.56 3.86
C LEU A 132 17.78 -13.81 3.29
N GLU A 133 17.78 -14.94 4.02
CA GLU A 133 17.13 -16.19 3.59
C GLU A 133 15.61 -16.05 3.50
N GLU A 134 15.01 -15.34 4.46
CA GLU A 134 13.56 -15.09 4.49
C GLU A 134 13.18 -14.13 3.36
N ALA A 135 14.01 -13.13 3.08
CA ALA A 135 13.83 -12.22 1.96
C ALA A 135 13.79 -12.97 0.61
N ILE A 136 14.75 -13.88 0.37
CA ILE A 136 14.79 -14.69 -0.85
C ILE A 136 13.53 -15.57 -0.97
N LYS A 137 13.06 -16.15 0.15
CA LYS A 137 11.80 -16.92 0.15
C LYS A 137 10.59 -16.05 -0.25
N ALA A 138 10.53 -14.83 0.24
CA ALA A 138 9.46 -13.89 -0.09
C ALA A 138 9.50 -13.50 -1.58
N TYR A 139 10.66 -13.18 -2.13
CA TYR A 139 10.81 -12.89 -3.56
C TYR A 139 10.46 -14.09 -4.45
N ASN A 140 10.82 -15.31 -4.04
CA ASN A 140 10.42 -16.52 -4.76
C ASN A 140 8.90 -16.72 -4.75
N LYS A 141 8.18 -16.30 -3.70
CA LYS A 141 6.71 -16.28 -3.71
C LYS A 141 6.17 -15.26 -4.72
N THR A 142 6.83 -14.10 -4.86
CA THR A 142 6.50 -13.13 -5.94
C THR A 142 6.61 -13.80 -7.30
N LEU A 143 7.72 -14.50 -7.57
CA LEU A 143 7.95 -15.18 -8.85
C LEU A 143 7.02 -16.37 -9.10
N ALA A 144 6.57 -17.05 -8.05
CA ALA A 144 5.57 -18.10 -8.18
C ALA A 144 4.21 -17.56 -8.67
N ILE A 145 3.88 -16.29 -8.35
CA ILE A 145 2.65 -15.61 -8.76
C ILE A 145 2.87 -14.87 -10.10
N ARG A 146 4.01 -14.18 -10.24
CA ARG A 146 4.40 -13.43 -11.44
C ARG A 146 5.79 -13.87 -11.90
N PRO A 147 5.91 -14.90 -12.75
CA PRO A 147 7.20 -15.47 -13.18
C PRO A 147 8.10 -14.51 -13.96
N ASP A 148 7.55 -13.44 -14.53
CA ASP A 148 8.22 -12.42 -15.33
C ASP A 148 8.55 -11.13 -14.52
N ASN A 149 8.50 -11.20 -13.19
CA ASN A 149 8.78 -10.04 -12.34
C ASN A 149 10.30 -9.77 -12.26
N ALA A 150 10.80 -8.89 -13.13
CA ALA A 150 12.20 -8.50 -13.19
C ALA A 150 12.73 -7.89 -11.89
N GLU A 151 11.88 -7.15 -11.14
CA GLU A 151 12.28 -6.57 -9.84
C GLU A 151 12.58 -7.66 -8.81
N ALA A 152 11.77 -8.72 -8.76
CA ALA A 152 12.01 -9.83 -7.84
C ALA A 152 13.31 -10.57 -8.16
N TYR A 153 13.61 -10.82 -9.43
CA TYR A 153 14.91 -11.40 -9.85
C TYR A 153 16.08 -10.52 -9.44
N ASN A 154 16.00 -9.22 -9.69
CA ASN A 154 17.01 -8.25 -9.28
C ASN A 154 17.20 -8.23 -7.76
N ASN A 155 16.12 -8.26 -6.99
CA ASN A 155 16.15 -8.29 -5.53
C ASN A 155 16.78 -9.58 -5.00
N ILE A 156 16.50 -10.74 -5.61
CA ILE A 156 17.14 -12.02 -5.28
C ILE A 156 18.64 -11.92 -5.56
N GLY A 157 19.04 -11.46 -6.75
CA GLY A 157 20.44 -11.31 -7.11
C GLY A 157 21.21 -10.41 -6.15
N ALA A 158 20.63 -9.25 -5.80
CA ALA A 158 21.23 -8.34 -4.82
C ALA A 158 21.35 -8.97 -3.43
N THR A 159 20.36 -9.77 -3.01
CA THR A 159 20.38 -10.45 -1.71
C THR A 159 21.38 -11.60 -1.68
N LEU A 160 21.49 -12.39 -2.75
CA LEU A 160 22.48 -13.46 -2.90
C LEU A 160 23.91 -12.89 -2.91
N LYS A 161 24.13 -11.76 -3.59
CA LYS A 161 25.41 -11.05 -3.57
C LYS A 161 25.80 -10.64 -2.15
N GLU A 162 24.85 -10.15 -1.35
CA GLU A 162 25.08 -9.79 0.06
C GLU A 162 25.43 -11.01 0.92
N GLN A 163 24.89 -12.19 0.58
CA GLN A 163 25.29 -13.48 1.19
C GLN A 163 26.65 -14.00 0.72
N GLY A 164 27.31 -13.35 -0.24
CA GLY A 164 28.56 -13.82 -0.86
C GLY A 164 28.39 -14.92 -1.91
N LYS A 165 27.14 -15.25 -2.31
CA LYS A 165 26.79 -16.28 -3.30
C LYS A 165 26.81 -15.68 -4.72
N LEU A 166 28.02 -15.33 -5.19
CA LEU A 166 28.19 -14.53 -6.41
C LEU A 166 27.73 -15.25 -7.68
N GLU A 167 27.94 -16.55 -7.79
CA GLU A 167 27.54 -17.35 -8.96
C GLU A 167 26.00 -17.40 -9.07
N GLU A 168 25.32 -17.73 -7.97
CA GLU A 168 23.85 -17.74 -7.89
C GLU A 168 23.26 -16.34 -8.16
N ALA A 169 23.93 -15.29 -7.67
CA ALA A 169 23.49 -13.91 -7.93
C ALA A 169 23.55 -13.58 -9.44
N MET A 170 24.60 -13.99 -10.13
CA MET A 170 24.71 -13.80 -11.59
C MET A 170 23.63 -14.56 -12.36
N GLU A 171 23.28 -15.77 -11.92
CA GLU A 171 22.17 -16.53 -12.51
C GLU A 171 20.82 -15.82 -12.33
N ALA A 172 20.60 -15.22 -11.15
CA ALA A 172 19.37 -14.48 -10.88
C ALA A 172 19.25 -13.21 -11.75
N TYR A 173 20.34 -12.48 -11.98
CA TYR A 173 20.34 -11.28 -12.83
C TYR A 173 20.15 -11.56 -14.32
N ASN A 174 20.40 -12.79 -14.77
CA ASN A 174 20.30 -13.19 -16.18
C ASN A 174 18.91 -13.73 -16.56
N LYS A 175 17.97 -13.76 -15.63
CA LYS A 175 16.58 -14.20 -15.84
C LYS A 175 15.65 -13.04 -16.04
#